data_f7bf76c7548e2fab90d5d69c9ca3ab7c
#
_entry.id   f7bf76c7548e2fab90d5d69c9ca3ab7c
#
_cell.length_a   1.000
_cell.length_b   1.000
_cell.length_c   1.000
_cell.angle_alpha   90.00
_cell.angle_beta   90.00
_cell.angle_gamma   90.00
#
_symmetry.space_group_name_H-M   'P 1'
#
loop_
_entity.id
_entity.type
_entity.pdbx_description
1 polymer ?
#
loop_
_entity_poly.entity_id
_entity_poly.type
_entity_poly.pdbx_seq_one_letter_code
_entity_poly.pdbx_strand_id
1 'polypeptide(L)'
;MGEARENLERKGIFLFPKEWNAPGKNSVFIAVAVVFLVVQPVHGFQSWFLDVGQGDGVFLRTRDEAILSDCGSSQDKKIGKNVLGPFLKSQGIRTLDWILVSHADADHTNGIEWLLKEEADIRVRNLALPAAGKGQEAYKKLETLARKRGAEVYYLHRGETVRAKSLALRCLYPEAGEKPVEERN
;
A
#
# COMPACT_ATOMS: atom_id res chain seq x y z
N MET A 1 -0.16 -0.82 54.34
CA MET A 1 0.30 -1.12 52.96
C MET A 1 1.65 -1.85 52.92
N GLY A 2 2.48 -1.75 53.97
CA GLY A 2 3.77 -2.43 54.05
C GLY A 2 3.69 -3.96 54.28
N GLU A 3 2.84 -4.41 55.18
CA GLU A 3 2.73 -5.83 55.56
C GLU A 3 2.20 -6.75 54.45
N ALA A 4 1.29 -6.27 53.61
CA ALA A 4 0.77 -7.06 52.48
C ALA A 4 1.83 -7.33 51.41
N ARG A 5 2.77 -6.41 51.24
CA ARG A 5 3.87 -6.52 50.30
C ARG A 5 4.94 -7.48 50.75
N GLU A 6 5.29 -7.43 52.05
CA GLU A 6 6.25 -8.33 52.67
C GLU A 6 5.78 -9.82 52.69
N ASN A 7 4.48 -10.05 52.80
CA ASN A 7 3.88 -11.37 52.70
C ASN A 7 3.87 -11.95 51.26
N LEU A 8 3.82 -11.10 50.26
CA LEU A 8 3.87 -11.51 48.84
C LEU A 8 5.30 -11.84 48.40
N GLU A 9 6.28 -11.09 48.90
CA GLU A 9 7.71 -11.36 48.67
C GLU A 9 8.17 -12.67 49.31
N ARG A 10 7.65 -13.02 50.48
CA ARG A 10 7.89 -14.34 51.14
C ARG A 10 7.31 -15.52 50.34
N LYS A 11 6.32 -15.28 49.50
CA LYS A 11 5.71 -16.30 48.64
C LYS A 11 6.36 -16.41 47.25
N GLY A 12 7.50 -15.73 47.02
CA GLY A 12 8.22 -15.75 45.75
C GLY A 12 7.49 -15.05 44.61
N ILE A 13 6.49 -14.21 44.92
CA ILE A 13 5.81 -13.41 43.92
C ILE A 13 6.66 -12.18 43.62
N PHE A 14 7.26 -12.14 42.44
CA PHE A 14 8.10 -11.04 42.01
C PHE A 14 7.24 -9.79 41.83
N LEU A 15 7.28 -8.86 42.78
CA LEU A 15 6.71 -7.52 42.61
C LEU A 15 7.74 -6.65 41.93
N PHE A 16 7.31 -5.91 40.91
CA PHE A 16 8.18 -4.97 40.21
C PHE A 16 8.92 -4.04 41.20
N PRO A 17 10.21 -3.75 40.95
CA PRO A 17 11.01 -2.91 41.83
C PRO A 17 10.33 -1.53 42.05
N LYS A 18 10.39 -1.05 43.29
CA LYS A 18 9.78 0.25 43.71
C LYS A 18 10.30 1.44 42.87
N GLU A 19 11.47 1.28 42.27
CA GLU A 19 12.14 2.28 41.43
C GLU A 19 11.52 2.43 40.01
N TRP A 20 10.65 1.49 39.59
CA TRP A 20 10.01 1.56 38.29
C TRP A 20 8.89 2.61 38.22
N ASN A 21 8.48 3.16 39.36
CA ASN A 21 7.42 4.18 39.43
C ASN A 21 7.96 5.64 39.37
N ALA A 22 9.21 5.87 39.02
CA ALA A 22 9.73 7.21 38.77
C ALA A 22 9.10 7.80 37.48
N PRO A 23 8.31 8.88 37.56
CA PRO A 23 7.59 9.47 36.42
C PRO A 23 8.57 10.12 35.44
N GLY A 24 9.24 9.41 34.67
CA GLY A 24 10.22 9.86 33.67
C GLY A 24 10.92 8.71 32.98
N LYS A 25 11.25 7.65 33.69
CA LYS A 25 11.89 6.48 33.09
C LYS A 25 10.89 5.63 32.30
N ASN A 26 9.68 5.47 32.83
CA ASN A 26 8.63 4.68 32.15
C ASN A 26 8.12 5.35 30.88
N SER A 27 8.09 6.70 30.83
CA SER A 27 7.68 7.44 29.64
C SER A 27 8.66 7.24 28.46
N VAL A 28 9.97 7.15 28.77
CA VAL A 28 10.98 6.88 27.75
C VAL A 28 10.87 5.45 27.22
N PHE A 29 10.68 4.45 28.09
CA PHE A 29 10.49 3.06 27.67
C PHE A 29 9.21 2.87 26.86
N ILE A 30 8.11 3.51 27.28
CA ILE A 30 6.85 3.49 26.54
C ILE A 30 7.02 4.17 25.17
N ALA A 31 7.67 5.34 25.12
CA ALA A 31 7.94 6.04 23.87
C ALA A 31 8.81 5.20 22.93
N VAL A 32 9.88 4.58 23.42
CA VAL A 32 10.75 3.68 22.65
C VAL A 32 9.97 2.45 22.18
N ALA A 33 9.17 1.82 23.05
CA ALA A 33 8.33 0.68 22.66
C ALA A 33 7.31 1.07 21.58
N VAL A 34 6.66 2.23 21.71
CA VAL A 34 5.74 2.77 20.70
C VAL A 34 6.47 3.03 19.39
N VAL A 35 7.67 3.60 19.44
CA VAL A 35 8.49 3.80 18.22
C VAL A 35 8.81 2.46 17.54
N PHE A 36 9.22 1.43 18.28
CA PHE A 36 9.46 0.09 17.71
C PHE A 36 8.20 -0.58 17.19
N LEU A 37 7.03 -0.33 17.77
CA LEU A 37 5.74 -0.85 17.29
C LEU A 37 5.25 -0.11 16.05
N VAL A 38 5.53 1.18 15.94
CA VAL A 38 5.05 2.03 14.82
C VAL A 38 6.05 2.06 13.66
N VAL A 39 7.35 2.05 13.95
CA VAL A 39 8.40 2.04 12.95
C VAL A 39 8.81 0.61 12.64
N GLN A 40 8.21 0.03 11.62
CA GLN A 40 8.68 -1.23 11.06
C GLN A 40 9.73 -0.92 9.97
N PRO A 41 11.03 -1.11 10.25
CA PRO A 41 12.04 -0.89 9.23
C PRO A 41 11.87 -1.93 8.12
N VAL A 42 11.58 -1.46 6.92
CA VAL A 42 11.54 -2.31 5.73
C VAL A 42 12.99 -2.60 5.33
N HIS A 43 13.38 -3.86 5.44
CA HIS A 43 14.67 -4.36 4.99
C HIS A 43 14.50 -5.06 3.63
N GLY A 44 15.16 -4.56 2.61
CA GLY A 44 15.16 -5.14 1.28
C GLY A 44 13.87 -4.87 0.50
N PHE A 45 13.58 -5.77 -0.43
CA PHE A 45 12.39 -5.77 -1.27
C PHE A 45 11.32 -6.70 -0.67
N GLN A 46 10.09 -6.23 -0.61
CA GLN A 46 8.95 -7.00 -0.14
C GLN A 46 7.83 -6.94 -1.18
N SER A 47 7.09 -8.04 -1.33
CA SER A 47 5.92 -8.13 -2.18
C SER A 47 4.78 -8.81 -1.44
N TRP A 48 3.56 -8.30 -1.62
CA TRP A 48 2.33 -8.87 -1.11
C TRP A 48 1.36 -9.10 -2.26
N PHE A 49 0.81 -10.28 -2.32
CA PHE A 49 -0.33 -10.60 -3.16
C PHE A 49 -1.59 -10.43 -2.31
N LEU A 50 -2.43 -9.49 -2.68
CA LEU A 50 -3.64 -9.18 -1.94
C LEU A 50 -4.71 -10.23 -2.21
N ASP A 51 -5.40 -10.66 -1.17
CA ASP A 51 -6.56 -11.57 -1.33
C ASP A 51 -7.76 -10.77 -1.84
N VAL A 52 -7.84 -10.67 -3.15
CA VAL A 52 -8.90 -9.94 -3.85
C VAL A 52 -9.97 -10.88 -4.44
N GLY A 53 -9.82 -12.20 -4.23
CA GLY A 53 -10.66 -13.21 -4.87
C GLY A 53 -10.34 -13.32 -6.36
N GLN A 54 -11.35 -13.29 -7.22
CA GLN A 54 -11.14 -13.31 -8.66
C GLN A 54 -10.77 -11.91 -9.14
N GLY A 55 -9.48 -11.70 -9.40
CA GLY A 55 -8.86 -10.44 -9.79
C GLY A 55 -7.39 -10.41 -9.43
N ASP A 56 -6.75 -9.27 -9.59
CA ASP A 56 -5.34 -9.08 -9.29
C ASP A 56 -5.11 -7.91 -8.34
N GLY A 57 -4.06 -8.05 -7.52
CA GLY A 57 -3.60 -6.99 -6.64
C GLY A 57 -2.24 -7.34 -6.05
N VAL A 58 -1.19 -6.62 -6.45
CA VAL A 58 0.17 -6.81 -5.95
C VAL A 58 0.71 -5.51 -5.39
N PHE A 59 1.17 -5.56 -4.16
CA PHE A 59 1.82 -4.44 -3.52
C PHE A 59 3.31 -4.73 -3.37
N LEU A 60 4.14 -3.81 -3.83
CA LEU A 60 5.59 -3.89 -3.77
C LEU A 60 6.12 -2.77 -2.88
N ARG A 61 7.05 -3.09 -2.00
CA ARG A 61 7.66 -2.13 -1.07
C ARG A 61 9.16 -2.31 -0.98
N THR A 62 9.86 -1.20 -1.00
CA THR A 62 11.23 -1.09 -0.56
C THR A 62 11.29 -0.13 0.64
N ARG A 63 12.50 0.15 1.14
CA ARG A 63 12.69 1.17 2.16
C ARG A 63 12.15 2.54 1.74
N ASP A 64 12.27 2.88 0.46
CA ASP A 64 12.10 4.24 -0.05
C ASP A 64 10.85 4.40 -0.92
N GLU A 65 10.13 3.30 -1.24
CA GLU A 65 9.06 3.28 -2.24
C GLU A 65 7.94 2.30 -1.93
N ALA A 66 6.74 2.69 -2.33
CA ALA A 66 5.53 1.90 -2.29
C ALA A 66 4.87 1.91 -3.67
N ILE A 67 4.67 0.73 -4.25
CA ILE A 67 4.13 0.54 -5.59
C ILE A 67 2.95 -0.43 -5.52
N LEU A 68 1.83 -0.06 -6.13
CA LEU A 68 0.68 -0.93 -6.31
C LEU A 68 0.60 -1.34 -7.79
N SER A 69 0.55 -2.62 -8.08
CA SER A 69 0.30 -3.16 -9.41
C SER A 69 -1.06 -3.83 -9.41
N ASP A 70 -1.99 -3.27 -10.15
CA ASP A 70 -3.40 -3.60 -10.15
C ASP A 70 -4.01 -3.61 -8.73
N CYS A 71 -5.28 -3.53 -8.60
CA CYS A 71 -6.08 -3.93 -7.47
C CYS A 71 -7.56 -3.89 -7.87
N GLY A 72 -8.12 -5.05 -8.10
CA GLY A 72 -9.52 -5.17 -8.44
C GLY A 72 -10.07 -6.55 -8.13
N SER A 73 -11.39 -6.68 -8.24
CA SER A 73 -12.11 -7.94 -8.05
C SER A 73 -13.38 -7.96 -8.86
N SER A 74 -13.64 -9.08 -9.55
CA SER A 74 -14.95 -9.31 -10.18
C SER A 74 -16.01 -9.71 -9.18
N GLN A 75 -15.62 -10.25 -8.01
CA GLN A 75 -16.51 -10.74 -6.95
C GLN A 75 -16.87 -9.68 -5.92
N ASP A 76 -15.90 -8.80 -5.55
CA ASP A 76 -16.12 -7.74 -4.56
C ASP A 76 -15.96 -6.34 -5.16
N LYS A 77 -17.09 -5.69 -5.46
CA LYS A 77 -17.09 -4.30 -5.92
C LYS A 77 -16.60 -3.29 -4.89
N LYS A 78 -16.43 -3.70 -3.63
CA LYS A 78 -15.93 -2.87 -2.52
C LYS A 78 -14.50 -3.24 -2.11
N ILE A 79 -13.78 -3.96 -2.96
CA ILE A 79 -12.42 -4.46 -2.66
C ILE A 79 -11.47 -3.34 -2.20
N GLY A 80 -11.60 -2.14 -2.76
CA GLY A 80 -10.82 -0.99 -2.34
C GLY A 80 -11.04 -0.64 -0.87
N LYS A 81 -12.31 -0.64 -0.43
CA LYS A 81 -12.70 -0.34 0.96
C LYS A 81 -12.40 -1.51 1.90
N ASN A 82 -12.66 -2.73 1.45
CA ASN A 82 -12.60 -3.92 2.31
C ASN A 82 -11.18 -4.47 2.47
N VAL A 83 -10.34 -4.37 1.44
CA VAL A 83 -9.00 -4.97 1.41
C VAL A 83 -7.92 -3.92 1.22
N LEU A 84 -7.93 -3.15 0.12
CA LEU A 84 -6.82 -2.27 -0.24
C LEU A 84 -6.58 -1.17 0.81
N GLY A 85 -7.61 -0.42 1.18
CA GLY A 85 -7.48 0.68 2.14
C GLY A 85 -6.99 0.21 3.51
N PRO A 86 -7.63 -0.79 4.15
CA PRO A 86 -7.15 -1.37 5.41
C PRO A 86 -5.74 -1.92 5.31
N PHE A 87 -5.38 -2.61 4.22
CA PHE A 87 -4.04 -3.12 3.99
C PHE A 87 -3.00 -1.99 3.96
N LEU A 88 -3.19 -0.98 3.12
CA LEU A 88 -2.25 0.14 3.01
C LEU A 88 -2.09 0.87 4.36
N LYS A 89 -3.18 1.08 5.08
CA LYS A 89 -3.16 1.70 6.42
C LYS A 89 -2.42 0.83 7.45
N SER A 90 -2.62 -0.48 7.43
CA SER A 90 -1.91 -1.41 8.32
C SER A 90 -0.40 -1.42 8.06
N GLN A 91 0.01 -1.19 6.81
CA GLN A 91 1.41 -1.05 6.42
C GLN A 91 1.98 0.35 6.67
N GLY A 92 1.18 1.29 7.21
CA GLY A 92 1.58 2.67 7.45
C GLY A 92 1.81 3.48 6.18
N ILE A 93 1.23 3.05 5.04
CA ILE A 93 1.39 3.72 3.75
C ILE A 93 0.50 4.96 3.71
N ARG A 94 1.12 6.11 3.51
CA ARG A 94 0.48 7.40 3.27
C ARG A 94 0.71 7.95 1.87
N THR A 95 1.64 7.31 1.14
CA THR A 95 1.95 7.68 -0.24
C THR A 95 2.24 6.42 -1.04
N LEU A 96 1.58 6.29 -2.18
CA LEU A 96 1.96 5.39 -3.24
C LEU A 96 2.80 6.18 -4.25
N ASP A 97 4.02 5.73 -4.48
CA ASP A 97 4.91 6.35 -5.46
C ASP A 97 4.46 6.05 -6.88
N TRP A 98 3.98 4.82 -7.08
CA TRP A 98 3.42 4.38 -8.36
C TRP A 98 2.20 3.50 -8.17
N ILE A 99 1.22 3.70 -9.06
CA ILE A 99 0.19 2.70 -9.38
C ILE A 99 0.44 2.27 -10.82
N LEU A 100 0.56 0.96 -11.03
CA LEU A 100 0.72 0.36 -12.35
C LEU A 100 -0.58 -0.37 -12.68
N VAL A 101 -1.13 -0.14 -13.85
CA VAL A 101 -2.34 -0.81 -14.34
C VAL A 101 -1.98 -1.65 -15.56
N SER A 102 -2.24 -2.94 -15.48
CA SER A 102 -2.01 -3.85 -16.61
C SER A 102 -3.05 -3.67 -17.71
N HIS A 103 -4.33 -3.63 -17.33
CA HIS A 103 -5.46 -3.31 -18.20
C HIS A 103 -6.64 -2.74 -17.39
N ALA A 104 -7.64 -2.20 -18.07
CA ALA A 104 -8.68 -1.40 -17.41
C ALA A 104 -9.92 -2.16 -16.98
N ASP A 105 -9.88 -3.49 -16.93
CA ASP A 105 -11.01 -4.30 -16.49
C ASP A 105 -11.26 -4.13 -15.00
N ALA A 106 -12.50 -4.36 -14.59
CA ALA A 106 -12.93 -4.06 -13.22
C ALA A 106 -12.22 -4.89 -12.17
N ASP A 107 -11.84 -6.12 -12.50
CA ASP A 107 -11.11 -7.05 -11.64
C ASP A 107 -9.62 -6.70 -11.47
N HIS A 108 -9.15 -5.67 -12.18
CA HIS A 108 -7.83 -5.06 -12.03
C HIS A 108 -7.88 -3.63 -11.49
N THR A 109 -9.03 -2.94 -11.62
CA THR A 109 -9.04 -1.49 -11.40
C THR A 109 -10.06 -0.97 -10.40
N ASN A 110 -11.10 -1.73 -10.01
CA ASN A 110 -12.17 -1.17 -9.16
C ASN A 110 -11.67 -0.77 -7.76
N GLY A 111 -10.64 -1.43 -7.22
CA GLY A 111 -9.97 -1.02 -5.98
C GLY A 111 -9.17 0.26 -6.14
N ILE A 112 -8.48 0.41 -7.28
CA ILE A 112 -7.75 1.63 -7.64
C ILE A 112 -8.71 2.80 -7.82
N GLU A 113 -9.84 2.59 -8.51
CA GLU A 113 -10.85 3.62 -8.65
C GLU A 113 -11.40 4.10 -7.31
N TRP A 114 -11.67 3.16 -6.40
CA TRP A 114 -12.09 3.50 -5.05
C TRP A 114 -11.02 4.32 -4.32
N LEU A 115 -9.75 3.89 -4.39
CA LEU A 115 -8.63 4.61 -3.78
C LEU A 115 -8.56 6.06 -4.28
N LEU A 116 -8.64 6.24 -5.59
CA LEU A 116 -8.57 7.56 -6.22
C LEU A 116 -9.81 8.44 -5.94
N LYS A 117 -10.97 7.84 -5.67
CA LYS A 117 -12.20 8.59 -5.38
C LYS A 117 -12.38 8.90 -3.90
N GLU A 118 -12.20 7.89 -3.04
CA GLU A 118 -12.71 7.90 -1.67
C GLU A 118 -11.61 8.02 -0.61
N GLU A 119 -10.37 7.51 -0.90
CA GLU A 119 -9.32 7.42 0.12
C GLU A 119 -8.41 8.67 0.09
N ALA A 120 -8.83 9.71 0.83
CA ALA A 120 -8.12 10.99 0.85
C ALA A 120 -6.77 10.96 1.59
N ASP A 121 -6.60 10.04 2.54
CA ASP A 121 -5.41 9.98 3.41
C ASP A 121 -4.17 9.39 2.71
N ILE A 122 -4.37 8.76 1.56
CA ILE A 122 -3.29 8.15 0.79
C ILE A 122 -3.05 8.96 -0.49
N ARG A 123 -1.87 9.57 -0.56
CA ARG A 123 -1.42 10.31 -1.74
C ARG A 123 -0.95 9.35 -2.82
N VAL A 124 -1.34 9.57 -4.07
CA VAL A 124 -0.80 8.90 -5.25
C VAL A 124 0.07 9.90 -6.02
N ARG A 125 1.32 9.52 -6.32
CA ARG A 125 2.24 10.38 -7.09
C ARG A 125 2.13 10.15 -8.58
N ASN A 126 2.16 8.88 -8.99
CA ASN A 126 2.21 8.52 -10.40
C ASN A 126 1.25 7.37 -10.69
N LEU A 127 0.59 7.45 -11.86
CA LEU A 127 -0.21 6.37 -12.44
C LEU A 127 0.39 6.00 -13.79
N ALA A 128 0.73 4.73 -13.96
CA ALA A 128 1.18 4.18 -15.24
C ALA A 128 0.07 3.32 -15.85
N LEU A 129 -0.27 3.61 -17.09
CA LEU A 129 -1.27 2.93 -17.90
C LEU A 129 -0.60 2.35 -19.16
N PRO A 130 -1.11 1.27 -19.74
CA PRO A 130 -0.59 0.74 -21.00
C PRO A 130 -0.88 1.70 -22.16
N ALA A 131 0.12 1.95 -23.00
CA ALA A 131 0.01 2.86 -24.14
C ALA A 131 -1.08 2.44 -25.12
N ALA A 132 -1.32 1.14 -25.27
CA ALA A 132 -2.39 0.59 -26.09
C ALA A 132 -3.80 1.06 -25.67
N GLY A 133 -3.99 1.36 -24.38
CA GLY A 133 -5.26 1.84 -23.83
C GLY A 133 -5.53 3.34 -24.04
N LYS A 134 -4.55 4.09 -24.53
CA LYS A 134 -4.65 5.55 -24.68
C LYS A 134 -5.83 5.95 -25.56
N GLY A 135 -6.70 6.79 -24.99
CA GLY A 135 -7.89 7.26 -25.69
C GLY A 135 -9.16 6.46 -25.43
N GLN A 136 -9.09 5.29 -24.83
CA GLN A 136 -10.26 4.49 -24.45
C GLN A 136 -10.90 5.03 -23.18
N GLU A 137 -12.22 4.89 -23.07
CA GLU A 137 -13.02 5.52 -22.01
C GLU A 137 -12.64 5.05 -20.59
N ALA A 138 -12.38 3.74 -20.43
CA ALA A 138 -11.99 3.18 -19.15
C ALA A 138 -10.65 3.77 -18.62
N TYR A 139 -9.66 3.91 -19.52
CA TYR A 139 -8.37 4.52 -19.17
C TYR A 139 -8.48 6.02 -18.94
N LYS A 140 -9.29 6.75 -19.74
CA LYS A 140 -9.58 8.17 -19.52
C LYS A 140 -10.21 8.43 -18.17
N LYS A 141 -11.07 7.54 -17.70
CA LYS A 141 -11.68 7.61 -16.37
C LYS A 141 -10.61 7.54 -15.28
N LEU A 142 -9.70 6.54 -15.33
CA LEU A 142 -8.59 6.40 -14.37
C LEU A 142 -7.66 7.62 -14.43
N GLU A 143 -7.28 8.06 -15.63
CA GLU A 143 -6.46 9.26 -15.83
C GLU A 143 -7.11 10.49 -15.17
N THR A 144 -8.41 10.71 -15.42
CA THR A 144 -9.15 11.84 -14.86
C THR A 144 -9.16 11.81 -13.32
N LEU A 145 -9.39 10.64 -12.75
CA LEU A 145 -9.37 10.45 -11.29
C LEU A 145 -7.98 10.72 -10.71
N ALA A 146 -6.95 10.16 -11.33
CA ALA A 146 -5.56 10.34 -10.88
C ALA A 146 -5.12 11.80 -10.94
N ARG A 147 -5.40 12.49 -12.07
CA ARG A 147 -5.08 13.93 -12.24
C ARG A 147 -5.83 14.80 -11.23
N LYS A 148 -7.10 14.52 -10.93
CA LYS A 148 -7.84 15.22 -9.85
C LYS A 148 -7.19 15.06 -8.48
N ARG A 149 -6.45 13.98 -8.25
CA ARG A 149 -5.67 13.71 -7.03
C ARG A 149 -4.26 14.31 -7.07
N GLY A 150 -3.90 15.01 -8.16
CA GLY A 150 -2.57 15.58 -8.34
C GLY A 150 -1.50 14.56 -8.73
N ALA A 151 -1.89 13.38 -9.19
CA ALA A 151 -0.97 12.38 -9.70
C ALA A 151 -0.56 12.70 -11.16
N GLU A 152 0.70 12.40 -11.49
CA GLU A 152 1.16 12.38 -12.86
C GLU A 152 0.72 11.09 -13.54
N VAL A 153 0.38 11.14 -14.83
CA VAL A 153 -0.11 9.99 -15.60
C VAL A 153 0.78 9.73 -16.79
N TYR A 154 1.24 8.50 -16.88
CA TYR A 154 2.13 8.00 -17.92
C TYR A 154 1.46 6.87 -18.69
N TYR A 155 1.72 6.82 -19.99
CA TYR A 155 1.31 5.73 -20.86
C TYR A 155 2.56 5.00 -21.32
N LEU A 156 2.73 3.75 -20.87
CA LEU A 156 3.94 2.98 -21.07
C LEU A 156 3.78 1.94 -22.18
N HIS A 157 4.84 1.77 -22.96
CA HIS A 157 4.99 0.70 -23.94
C HIS A 157 6.29 -0.10 -23.70
N ARG A 158 6.46 -1.20 -24.38
CA ARG A 158 7.61 -2.06 -24.29
C ARG A 158 8.92 -1.29 -24.41
N GLY A 159 9.85 -1.62 -23.53
CA GLY A 159 11.18 -1.03 -23.46
C GLY A 159 11.29 0.17 -22.53
N GLU A 160 10.19 0.85 -22.22
CA GLU A 160 10.21 1.95 -21.26
C GLU A 160 10.42 1.43 -19.83
N THR A 161 11.02 2.28 -19.01
CA THR A 161 11.39 1.92 -17.65
C THR A 161 10.89 2.98 -16.68
N VAL A 162 10.05 2.57 -15.75
CA VAL A 162 9.73 3.35 -14.56
C VAL A 162 10.92 3.28 -13.62
N ARG A 163 11.59 4.40 -13.42
CA ARG A 163 12.71 4.51 -12.48
C ARG A 163 12.18 5.13 -11.20
N ALA A 164 12.31 4.37 -10.17
CA ALA A 164 12.08 4.81 -8.81
C ALA A 164 13.45 4.89 -8.08
N LYS A 165 13.51 5.30 -6.82
CA LYS A 165 14.78 5.55 -6.12
C LYS A 165 15.64 4.29 -6.01
N SER A 166 15.01 3.16 -5.66
CA SER A 166 15.65 1.88 -5.39
C SER A 166 15.22 0.75 -6.33
N LEU A 167 14.23 1.01 -7.18
CA LEU A 167 13.70 0.05 -8.14
C LEU A 167 13.71 0.60 -9.56
N ALA A 168 13.86 -0.31 -10.53
CA ALA A 168 13.63 -0.04 -11.94
C ALA A 168 12.69 -1.12 -12.49
N LEU A 169 11.51 -0.71 -12.95
CA LEU A 169 10.50 -1.60 -13.52
C LEU A 169 10.46 -1.37 -15.03
N ARG A 170 10.82 -2.39 -15.79
CA ARG A 170 10.80 -2.31 -17.26
C ARG A 170 9.47 -2.82 -17.79
N CYS A 171 8.83 -2.03 -18.63
CA CYS A 171 7.63 -2.41 -19.34
C CYS A 171 8.01 -3.44 -20.43
N LEU A 172 7.39 -4.60 -20.40
CA LEU A 172 7.61 -5.68 -21.37
C LEU A 172 6.53 -5.73 -22.44
N TYR A 173 5.38 -5.15 -22.20
CA TYR A 173 4.19 -5.12 -23.05
C TYR A 173 3.29 -3.93 -22.66
N PRO A 174 2.50 -3.29 -23.55
CA PRO A 174 2.34 -3.59 -24.99
C PRO A 174 3.47 -3.04 -25.87
N GLU A 175 3.52 -3.50 -27.12
CA GLU A 175 4.40 -2.92 -28.16
C GLU A 175 4.00 -1.47 -28.50
N ALA A 176 4.94 -0.68 -28.97
CA ALA A 176 4.64 0.67 -29.43
C ALA A 176 3.70 0.65 -30.62
N GLY A 177 2.56 1.36 -30.53
CA GLY A 177 1.54 1.42 -31.59
C GLY A 177 0.57 0.23 -31.62
N GLU A 178 0.72 -0.72 -30.70
CA GLU A 178 -0.23 -1.82 -30.58
C GLU A 178 -1.57 -1.31 -30.06
N LYS A 179 -2.65 -1.81 -30.65
CA LYS A 179 -4.01 -1.55 -30.17
C LYS A 179 -4.38 -2.60 -29.12
N PRO A 180 -5.25 -2.29 -28.16
CA PRO A 180 -5.74 -3.28 -27.21
C PRO A 180 -6.36 -4.44 -27.94
N VAL A 181 -6.15 -5.62 -27.40
CA VAL A 181 -6.91 -6.80 -27.83
C VAL A 181 -8.36 -6.56 -27.40
N GLU A 182 -9.27 -6.36 -28.38
CA GLU A 182 -10.69 -6.39 -28.09
C GLU A 182 -11.00 -7.82 -27.60
N GLU A 183 -11.47 -7.92 -26.36
CA GLU A 183 -12.00 -9.20 -25.88
C GLU A 183 -13.14 -9.60 -26.80
N ARG A 184 -12.97 -10.71 -27.51
CA ARG A 184 -14.06 -11.34 -28.26
C ARG A 184 -14.99 -11.97 -27.24
N ASN A 185 -16.10 -11.29 -26.98
CA ASN A 185 -17.25 -11.88 -26.29
C ASN A 185 -17.78 -13.12 -27.06
#